data_3f9f1372f0b2c185c11f6049c86b7fa8
#
_entry.id   3f9f1372f0b2c185c11f6049c86b7fa8
#
_cell.length_a   1.000
_cell.length_b   1.000
_cell.length_c   1.000
_cell.angle_alpha   90.00
_cell.angle_beta   90.00
_cell.angle_gamma   90.00
#
_symmetry.space_group_name_H-M   'P 1'
#
loop_
_entity.id
_entity.type
_entity.pdbx_description
1 polymer ?
#
loop_
_entity_poly.entity_id
_entity_poly.type
_entity_poly.pdbx_seq_one_letter_code
_entity_poly.pdbx_strand_id
1 'polypeptide(L)'
;MIVDTSAIIAVLQREDPHAEQVAAALSADRSPVIAAPSVVECLIVLSSRHGAIARAAFDRLRTEIKLAVVDFTAEHAAAAHRAYLQYGKGRHPAALNYGDTMTYATAKVANEPLIAVGDDFAQTDLEFDGVVGYWPHPARE
;
A
#
# COMPACT_ATOMS: atom_id res chain seq x y z
N MET A 1 7.41 9.02 2.23
CA MET A 1 7.16 7.73 1.55
C MET A 1 5.68 7.38 1.67
N ILE A 2 5.09 6.98 0.58
CA ILE A 2 3.69 6.53 0.54
C ILE A 2 3.64 5.03 0.82
N VAL A 3 2.71 4.62 1.69
CA VAL A 3 2.61 3.24 2.18
C VAL A 3 1.37 2.58 1.58
N ASP A 4 1.57 1.47 0.87
CA ASP A 4 0.48 0.66 0.35
C ASP A 4 -0.12 -0.24 1.44
N THR A 5 -1.38 -0.63 1.26
CA THR A 5 -2.07 -1.61 2.08
C THR A 5 -1.25 -2.89 2.28
N SER A 6 -0.60 -3.39 1.22
CA SER A 6 0.20 -4.61 1.26
C SER A 6 1.35 -4.55 2.28
N ALA A 7 1.97 -3.39 2.43
CA ALA A 7 3.06 -3.20 3.39
C ALA A 7 2.54 -3.27 4.84
N ILE A 8 1.40 -2.65 5.12
CA ILE A 8 0.78 -2.70 6.46
C ILE A 8 0.36 -4.13 6.81
N ILE A 9 -0.29 -4.82 5.88
CA ILE A 9 -0.73 -6.21 6.08
C ILE A 9 0.47 -7.13 6.35
N ALA A 10 1.56 -6.99 5.58
CA ALA A 10 2.77 -7.78 5.78
C ALA A 10 3.34 -7.64 7.20
N VAL A 11 3.44 -6.40 7.68
CA VAL A 11 3.97 -6.13 9.03
C VAL A 11 3.06 -6.67 10.12
N LEU A 12 1.75 -6.46 10.01
CA LEU A 12 0.81 -6.85 11.06
C LEU A 12 0.56 -8.36 11.11
N GLN A 13 0.61 -9.04 9.98
CA GLN A 13 0.40 -10.50 9.95
C GLN A 13 1.65 -11.31 10.24
N ARG A 14 2.83 -10.75 10.04
CA ARG A 14 4.14 -11.39 10.29
C ARG A 14 4.36 -12.74 9.59
N GLU A 15 3.47 -13.12 8.70
CA GLU A 15 3.56 -14.36 7.91
C GLU A 15 4.34 -14.16 6.61
N ASP A 16 4.52 -12.92 6.24
CA ASP A 16 5.27 -12.52 5.05
C ASP A 16 6.77 -12.55 5.35
N PRO A 17 7.61 -13.21 4.53
CA PRO A 17 9.06 -13.21 4.72
C PRO A 17 9.69 -11.81 4.64
N HIS A 18 8.96 -10.83 4.11
CA HIS A 18 9.42 -9.45 4.02
C HIS A 18 8.98 -8.57 5.20
N ALA A 19 8.24 -9.11 6.17
CA ALA A 19 7.69 -8.34 7.29
C ALA A 19 8.76 -7.54 8.03
N GLU A 20 9.92 -8.13 8.32
CA GLU A 20 11.01 -7.45 9.02
C GLU A 20 11.63 -6.33 8.18
N GLN A 21 11.82 -6.56 6.87
CA GLN A 21 12.35 -5.54 5.96
C GLN A 21 11.40 -4.36 5.82
N VAL A 22 10.11 -4.63 5.66
CA VAL A 22 9.06 -3.61 5.59
C VAL A 22 9.01 -2.82 6.89
N ALA A 23 8.99 -3.48 8.03
CA ALA A 23 8.98 -2.84 9.34
C ALA A 23 10.20 -1.93 9.53
N ALA A 24 11.38 -2.39 9.14
CA ALA A 24 12.62 -1.59 9.20
C ALA A 24 12.54 -0.35 8.31
N ALA A 25 12.04 -0.50 7.07
CA ALA A 25 11.89 0.61 6.13
C ALA A 25 10.87 1.66 6.62
N LEU A 26 9.73 1.21 7.17
CA LEU A 26 8.72 2.10 7.74
C LEU A 26 9.24 2.85 8.97
N SER A 27 10.02 2.19 9.81
CA SER A 27 10.62 2.81 11.01
C SER A 27 11.73 3.80 10.68
N ALA A 28 12.43 3.60 9.57
CA ALA A 28 13.50 4.47 9.11
C ALA A 28 12.98 5.75 8.44
N ASP A 29 11.77 5.74 7.88
CA ASP A 29 11.17 6.91 7.27
C ASP A 29 10.64 7.87 8.33
N ARG A 30 10.95 9.17 8.17
CA ARG A 30 10.54 10.19 9.14
C ARG A 30 9.06 10.57 9.05
N SER A 31 8.45 10.37 7.89
CA SER A 31 7.09 10.80 7.62
C SER A 31 6.36 9.87 6.65
N PRO A 32 6.17 8.59 7.02
CA PRO A 32 5.40 7.68 6.20
C PRO A 32 3.93 8.13 6.15
N VAL A 33 3.32 7.98 4.99
CA VAL A 33 1.97 8.48 4.70
C VAL A 33 1.15 7.39 4.04
N ILE A 34 -0.09 7.25 4.45
CA ILE A 34 -1.07 6.35 3.82
C ILE A 34 -2.30 7.13 3.36
N ALA A 35 -2.85 6.78 2.21
CA ALA A 35 -4.10 7.37 1.74
C ALA A 35 -5.30 6.91 2.59
N ALA A 36 -6.26 7.78 2.82
CA ALA A 36 -7.48 7.45 3.57
C ALA A 36 -8.22 6.21 3.03
N PRO A 37 -8.41 6.02 1.70
CA PRO A 37 -9.00 4.79 1.18
C PRO A 37 -8.19 3.53 1.48
N SER A 38 -6.87 3.63 1.52
CA SER A 38 -5.99 2.49 1.85
C SER A 38 -6.10 2.10 3.33
N VAL A 39 -6.39 3.04 4.22
CA VAL A 39 -6.73 2.74 5.63
C VAL A 39 -7.98 1.87 5.69
N VAL A 40 -9.01 2.21 4.93
CA VAL A 40 -10.26 1.42 4.87
C VAL A 40 -9.98 0.01 4.36
N GLU A 41 -9.19 -0.12 3.30
CA GLU A 41 -8.80 -1.42 2.75
C GLU A 41 -8.04 -2.27 3.78
N CYS A 42 -7.05 -1.68 4.47
CA CYS A 42 -6.34 -2.35 5.57
C CYS A 42 -7.30 -2.87 6.64
N LEU A 43 -8.21 -2.03 7.10
CA LEU A 43 -9.15 -2.38 8.17
C LEU A 43 -10.15 -3.46 7.73
N ILE A 44 -10.61 -3.43 6.48
CA ILE A 44 -11.48 -4.48 5.93
C ILE A 44 -10.74 -5.81 5.90
N VAL A 45 -9.54 -5.85 5.34
CA VAL A 45 -8.75 -7.08 5.24
C VAL A 45 -8.41 -7.64 6.63
N LEU A 46 -7.92 -6.80 7.52
CA LEU A 46 -7.54 -7.22 8.88
C LEU A 46 -8.75 -7.68 9.69
N SER A 47 -9.88 -6.97 9.59
CA SER A 47 -11.11 -7.33 10.30
C SER A 47 -11.69 -8.65 9.82
N SER A 48 -11.62 -8.93 8.51
CA SER A 48 -12.11 -10.19 7.95
C SER A 48 -11.29 -11.41 8.44
N ARG A 49 -10.00 -11.19 8.75
CA ARG A 49 -9.09 -12.25 9.20
C ARG A 49 -8.96 -12.37 10.71
N HIS A 50 -9.05 -11.26 11.44
CA HIS A 50 -8.73 -11.19 12.87
C HIS A 50 -9.86 -10.60 13.73
N GLY A 51 -10.95 -10.14 13.13
CA GLY A 51 -12.10 -9.61 13.86
C GLY A 51 -11.83 -8.27 14.54
N ALA A 52 -12.41 -8.09 15.74
CA ALA A 52 -12.45 -6.81 16.43
C ALA A 52 -11.06 -6.26 16.87
N ILE A 53 -10.04 -7.10 16.96
CA ILE A 53 -8.68 -6.65 17.37
C ILE A 53 -7.96 -5.91 16.24
N ALA A 54 -8.44 -6.00 15.00
CA ALA A 54 -7.79 -5.42 13.82
C ALA A 54 -7.58 -3.91 13.97
N ARG A 55 -8.59 -3.19 14.43
CA ARG A 55 -8.51 -1.74 14.60
C ARG A 55 -7.45 -1.34 15.61
N ALA A 56 -7.40 -2.01 16.74
CA ALA A 56 -6.40 -1.71 17.78
C ALA A 56 -4.98 -2.00 17.28
N ALA A 57 -4.79 -3.10 16.55
CA ALA A 57 -3.49 -3.45 15.96
C ALA A 57 -3.03 -2.39 14.93
N PHE A 58 -3.92 -1.95 14.08
CA PHE A 58 -3.63 -0.89 13.11
C PHE A 58 -3.28 0.44 13.80
N ASP A 59 -4.09 0.87 14.75
CA ASP A 59 -3.88 2.13 15.47
C ASP A 59 -2.56 2.12 16.25
N ARG A 60 -2.19 0.98 16.81
CA ARG A 60 -0.89 0.80 17.49
C ARG A 60 0.27 0.95 16.51
N LEU A 61 0.24 0.25 15.40
CA LEU A 61 1.28 0.37 14.36
C LEU A 61 1.38 1.81 13.86
N ARG A 62 0.24 2.43 13.56
CA ARG A 62 0.18 3.82 13.12
C ARG A 62 0.89 4.77 14.08
N THR A 63 0.68 4.58 15.37
CA THR A 63 1.34 5.39 16.40
C THR A 63 2.84 5.12 16.47
N GLU A 64 3.24 3.85 16.42
CA GLU A 64 4.64 3.43 16.52
C GLU A 64 5.49 3.99 15.38
N ILE A 65 5.00 3.96 14.16
CA ILE A 65 5.74 4.45 12.96
C ILE A 65 5.40 5.90 12.59
N LYS A 66 4.52 6.55 13.35
CA LYS A 66 4.04 7.92 13.07
C LYS A 66 3.43 8.07 11.68
N LEU A 67 2.64 7.08 11.28
CA LEU A 67 1.98 7.05 9.98
C LEU A 67 0.90 8.13 9.90
N ALA A 68 1.06 9.08 8.99
CA ALA A 68 0.04 10.07 8.70
C ALA A 68 -0.97 9.55 7.69
N VAL A 69 -2.22 9.93 7.85
CA VAL A 69 -3.29 9.65 6.86
C VAL A 69 -3.55 10.90 6.06
N VAL A 70 -3.54 10.78 4.73
CA VAL A 70 -3.81 11.90 3.82
C VAL A 70 -5.16 11.74 3.14
N ASP A 71 -5.81 12.87 2.92
CA ASP A 71 -7.09 12.93 2.22
C ASP A 71 -6.95 12.46 0.77
N PHE A 72 -8.00 11.83 0.28
CA PHE A 72 -8.11 11.44 -1.13
C PHE A 72 -9.05 12.41 -1.83
N THR A 73 -8.48 13.28 -2.64
CA THR A 73 -9.19 14.41 -3.26
C THR A 73 -9.64 14.10 -4.69
N ALA A 74 -10.33 15.04 -5.32
CA ALA A 74 -10.69 14.96 -6.73
C ALA A 74 -9.46 14.84 -7.65
N GLU A 75 -8.35 15.50 -7.29
CA GLU A 75 -7.08 15.36 -8.02
C GLU A 75 -6.55 13.93 -7.96
N HIS A 76 -6.60 13.30 -6.80
CA HIS A 76 -6.25 11.89 -6.63
C HIS A 76 -7.17 10.98 -7.45
N ALA A 77 -8.46 11.24 -7.46
CA ALA A 77 -9.42 10.45 -8.25
C ALA A 77 -9.10 10.50 -9.74
N ALA A 78 -8.77 11.68 -10.26
CA ALA A 78 -8.37 11.84 -11.66
C ALA A 78 -7.06 11.08 -11.97
N ALA A 79 -6.06 11.16 -11.09
CA ALA A 79 -4.80 10.42 -11.22
C ALA A 79 -5.02 8.91 -11.16
N ALA A 80 -5.89 8.42 -10.27
CA ALA A 80 -6.23 7.00 -10.16
C ALA A 80 -6.91 6.48 -11.43
N HIS A 81 -7.81 7.23 -12.02
CA HIS A 81 -8.45 6.86 -13.28
C HIS A 81 -7.43 6.78 -14.43
N ARG A 82 -6.53 7.74 -14.53
CA ARG A 82 -5.43 7.69 -15.52
C ARG A 82 -4.55 6.46 -15.31
N ALA A 83 -4.23 6.14 -14.06
CA ALA A 83 -3.46 4.94 -13.72
C ALA A 83 -4.16 3.66 -14.18
N TYR A 84 -5.46 3.55 -13.98
CA TYR A 84 -6.25 2.43 -14.46
C TYR A 84 -6.20 2.30 -15.99
N LEU A 85 -6.35 3.40 -16.70
CA LEU A 85 -6.30 3.38 -18.17
C LEU A 85 -4.94 2.92 -18.69
N GLN A 86 -3.87 3.25 -17.99
CA GLN A 86 -2.50 2.94 -18.39
C GLN A 86 -1.99 1.59 -17.85
N TYR A 87 -2.27 1.27 -16.60
CA TYR A 87 -1.68 0.13 -15.88
C TYR A 87 -2.71 -0.85 -15.31
N GLY A 88 -3.99 -0.64 -15.55
CA GLY A 88 -5.07 -1.39 -14.92
C GLY A 88 -5.10 -2.87 -15.30
N LYS A 89 -5.73 -3.66 -14.44
CA LYS A 89 -5.99 -5.07 -14.67
C LYS A 89 -6.76 -5.27 -15.97
N GLY A 90 -6.26 -6.17 -16.81
CA GLY A 90 -6.81 -6.44 -18.15
C GLY A 90 -6.30 -5.48 -19.23
N ARG A 91 -5.46 -4.51 -18.90
CA ARG A 91 -4.89 -3.50 -19.81
C ARG A 91 -3.38 -3.52 -19.88
N HIS A 92 -2.72 -3.86 -18.78
CA HIS A 92 -1.27 -3.80 -18.65
C HIS A 92 -0.78 -4.91 -17.70
N PRO A 93 0.46 -5.43 -17.88
CA PRO A 93 1.03 -6.45 -16.99
C PRO A 93 1.09 -6.07 -15.50
N ALA A 94 1.20 -4.78 -15.17
CA ALA A 94 1.12 -4.29 -13.79
C ALA A 94 -0.21 -4.68 -13.12
N ALA A 95 -1.28 -4.77 -13.91
CA ALA A 95 -2.59 -5.27 -13.48
C ALA A 95 -3.14 -4.58 -12.22
N LEU A 96 -3.00 -3.25 -12.15
CA LEU A 96 -3.46 -2.48 -11.00
C LEU A 96 -4.96 -2.67 -10.79
N ASN A 97 -5.34 -3.05 -9.59
CA ASN A 97 -6.73 -3.11 -9.17
C ASN A 97 -7.21 -1.75 -8.60
N TYR A 98 -8.45 -1.67 -8.16
CA TYR A 98 -9.02 -0.46 -7.59
C TYR A 98 -8.19 0.12 -6.43
N GLY A 99 -7.81 -0.71 -5.46
CA GLY A 99 -6.99 -0.28 -4.32
C GLY A 99 -5.59 0.20 -4.75
N ASP A 100 -4.97 -0.50 -5.68
CA ASP A 100 -3.65 -0.14 -6.22
C ASP A 100 -3.67 1.23 -6.90
N THR A 101 -4.74 1.56 -7.63
CA THR A 101 -4.85 2.87 -8.28
C THR A 101 -4.92 4.01 -7.28
N MET A 102 -5.49 3.78 -6.09
CA MET A 102 -5.54 4.77 -5.01
C MET A 102 -4.14 5.06 -4.44
N THR A 103 -3.36 4.03 -4.17
CA THR A 103 -1.98 4.17 -3.71
C THR A 103 -1.11 4.82 -4.77
N TYR A 104 -1.23 4.39 -6.01
CA TYR A 104 -0.51 5.00 -7.14
C TYR A 104 -0.79 6.50 -7.25
N ALA A 105 -2.07 6.88 -7.22
CA ALA A 105 -2.47 8.28 -7.33
C ALA A 105 -1.89 9.13 -6.19
N THR A 106 -1.89 8.61 -4.98
CA THR A 106 -1.33 9.29 -3.81
C THR A 106 0.17 9.54 -3.99
N ALA A 107 0.91 8.54 -4.47
CA ALA A 107 2.34 8.68 -4.75
C ALA A 107 2.61 9.69 -5.87
N LYS A 108 1.82 9.66 -6.95
CA LYS A 108 1.99 10.58 -8.09
C LYS A 108 1.70 12.03 -7.70
N VAL A 109 0.61 12.28 -7.01
CA VAL A 109 0.23 13.64 -6.58
C VAL A 109 1.26 14.21 -5.60
N ALA A 110 1.75 13.40 -4.67
CA ALA A 110 2.79 13.81 -3.72
C ALA A 110 4.18 13.87 -4.35
N ASN A 111 4.38 13.23 -5.49
CA ASN A 111 5.71 13.03 -6.10
C ASN A 111 6.70 12.39 -5.11
N GLU A 112 6.26 11.33 -4.44
CA GLU A 112 7.03 10.61 -3.44
C GLU A 112 7.15 9.12 -3.77
N PRO A 113 8.22 8.46 -3.30
CA PRO A 113 8.37 7.02 -3.45
C PRO A 113 7.31 6.26 -2.66
N LEU A 114 7.11 5.01 -3.04
CA LEU A 114 6.09 4.11 -2.53
C LEU A 114 6.74 2.87 -1.93
N ILE A 115 6.23 2.37 -0.81
CA ILE A 115 6.55 1.04 -0.28
C ILE A 115 5.35 0.12 -0.42
N ALA A 116 5.57 -1.06 -1.00
CA ALA A 116 4.58 -2.11 -1.17
C ALA A 116 5.25 -3.48 -1.17
N VAL A 117 4.46 -4.52 -0.91
CA VAL A 117 4.86 -5.90 -1.10
C VAL A 117 4.21 -6.42 -2.38
N GLY A 118 5.00 -7.08 -3.23
CA GLY A 118 4.59 -7.52 -4.56
C GLY A 118 5.27 -6.71 -5.66
N ASP A 119 5.00 -7.07 -6.91
CA ASP A 119 5.67 -6.52 -8.09
C ASP A 119 4.76 -5.61 -8.95
N ASP A 120 3.51 -5.43 -8.57
CA ASP A 120 2.53 -4.70 -9.38
C ASP A 120 2.99 -3.26 -9.68
N PHE A 121 3.44 -2.54 -8.66
CA PHE A 121 3.91 -1.16 -8.81
C PHE A 121 5.29 -1.04 -9.49
N ALA A 122 6.11 -2.07 -9.41
CA ALA A 122 7.44 -2.07 -10.04
C ALA A 122 7.35 -2.02 -11.58
N GLN A 123 6.21 -2.35 -12.15
CA GLN A 123 5.94 -2.30 -13.58
C GLN A 123 5.33 -0.97 -14.04
N THR A 124 5.20 -0.02 -13.13
CA THR A 124 4.74 1.34 -13.41
C THR A 124 5.90 2.32 -13.48
N ASP A 125 5.60 3.59 -13.67
CA ASP A 125 6.59 4.67 -13.69
C ASP A 125 6.93 5.23 -12.30
N LEU A 126 6.40 4.64 -11.22
CA LEU A 126 6.70 5.07 -9.85
C LEU A 126 8.10 4.65 -9.40
N GLU A 127 8.74 5.52 -8.63
CA GLU A 127 9.92 5.13 -7.88
C GLU A 127 9.52 4.14 -6.78
N PHE A 128 10.21 3.02 -6.75
CA PHE A 128 9.96 1.95 -5.81
C PHE A 128 11.11 1.89 -4.80
N ASP A 129 10.84 2.21 -3.55
CA ASP A 129 11.87 2.19 -2.52
C ASP A 129 12.06 0.78 -1.95
N GLY A 130 12.78 -0.03 -2.70
CA GLY A 130 13.68 -1.06 -2.23
C GLY A 130 13.15 -2.28 -1.48
N VAL A 131 11.91 -2.35 -1.03
CA VAL A 131 11.38 -3.58 -0.45
C VAL A 131 10.52 -4.29 -1.48
N VAL A 132 11.17 -4.70 -2.56
CA VAL A 132 10.54 -5.51 -3.59
C VAL A 132 10.58 -6.96 -3.12
N GLY A 133 9.63 -7.34 -2.28
CA GLY A 133 9.36 -8.73 -2.09
C GLY A 133 8.43 -9.20 -3.20
N TYR A 134 8.93 -10.05 -4.08
CA TYR A 134 8.04 -10.87 -4.88
C TYR A 134 7.31 -11.84 -3.95
N TRP A 135 6.04 -11.57 -3.72
CA TRP A 135 5.15 -12.48 -3.01
C TRP A 135 4.16 -13.05 -4.01
N PRO A 136 4.29 -14.31 -4.42
CA PRO A 136 3.23 -14.94 -5.18
C PRO A 136 1.99 -14.99 -4.30
N HIS A 137 0.96 -14.25 -4.68
CA HIS A 137 -0.30 -14.25 -3.97
C HIS A 137 -0.95 -15.64 -4.16
N PRO A 138 -1.24 -16.39 -3.08
CA PRO A 138 -1.82 -17.74 -3.23
C PRO A 138 -3.14 -17.77 -4.02
N ALA A 139 -3.79 -16.63 -4.19
CA ALA A 139 -5.05 -16.50 -4.91
C ALA A 139 -4.90 -16.20 -6.42
N ARG A 140 -3.65 -16.17 -6.93
CA ARG A 140 -3.37 -15.90 -8.35
C ARG A 140 -2.91 -17.13 -9.14
N GLU A 141 -2.88 -18.26 -8.49
CA GLU A 141 -2.70 -19.54 -9.20
C GLU A 141 -3.96 -19.96 -9.96
#